data_a7d3a04b23ce2330a1352d2a34eb8203
#
_entry.id   a7d3a04b23ce2330a1352d2a34eb8203
#
_cell.length_a   1.000
_cell.length_b   1.000
_cell.length_c   1.000
_cell.angle_alpha   90.00
_cell.angle_beta   90.00
_cell.angle_gamma   90.00
#
_symmetry.space_group_name_H-M   'P 1'
#
loop_
_entity.id
_entity.type
_entity.pdbx_description
1 polymer ?
#
loop_
_entity_poly.entity_id
_entity_poly.type
_entity_poly.pdbx_seq_one_letter_code
_entity_poly.pdbx_strand_id
1 'polypeptide(L)'
;SADGYIVEMYQGENWVSVAKITDNSTTTFRKAGLAPSTVYKFRVRAYKIDGKAELYGNYSSMVTARTNPSVITGAVLGGRAADALRVNWSKNTSADGYIVEMYQGENWVRVAKITDNSTTTFRKAGLDASTVYKFRVRAYKMDGTTALYGNYSATVTARTNPSIMKGVKIGGKAKDALRVNWTKNASAQGYIVEMYKGGKWVR
;
A
#
# COMPACT_ATOMS: atom_id res chain seq x y z
N SER A 1 4.36 47.83 -4.90
CA SER A 1 4.48 46.37 -4.65
C SER A 1 3.84 46.04 -3.32
N ALA A 2 3.38 44.78 -3.16
CA ALA A 2 2.85 44.27 -1.88
C ALA A 2 4.02 44.02 -0.91
N ASP A 3 3.72 43.98 0.39
CA ASP A 3 4.70 43.60 1.40
C ASP A 3 4.59 42.10 1.74
N GLY A 4 3.46 41.48 1.41
CA GLY A 4 3.24 40.04 1.60
C GLY A 4 1.83 39.58 1.24
N TYR A 5 1.44 38.41 1.78
CA TYR A 5 0.20 37.75 1.42
C TYR A 5 -0.54 37.20 2.63
N ILE A 6 -1.87 37.19 2.57
CA ILE A 6 -2.74 36.47 3.49
C ILE A 6 -3.30 35.26 2.76
N VAL A 7 -3.08 34.08 3.29
CA VAL A 7 -3.66 32.83 2.79
C VAL A 7 -4.85 32.45 3.68
N GLU A 8 -5.97 32.20 3.06
CA GLU A 8 -7.17 31.74 3.77
C GLU A 8 -7.62 30.38 3.27
N MET A 9 -8.15 29.59 4.18
CA MET A 9 -8.75 28.28 3.94
C MET A 9 -10.22 28.30 4.38
N TYR A 10 -11.10 27.70 3.58
CA TYR A 10 -12.51 27.56 3.91
C TYR A 10 -12.68 26.46 4.96
N GLN A 11 -13.23 26.81 6.14
CA GLN A 11 -13.45 25.91 7.26
C GLN A 11 -14.86 26.13 7.82
N GLY A 12 -15.62 25.04 7.94
CA GLY A 12 -17.02 25.15 8.30
C GLY A 12 -17.76 25.98 7.25
N GLU A 13 -18.28 27.13 7.59
CA GLU A 13 -18.95 28.07 6.69
C GLU A 13 -18.17 29.36 6.46
N ASN A 14 -16.92 29.43 6.92
CA ASN A 14 -16.13 30.66 6.96
C ASN A 14 -14.76 30.51 6.29
N TRP A 15 -14.25 31.63 5.77
CA TRP A 15 -12.86 31.78 5.37
C TRP A 15 -12.03 32.17 6.58
N VAL A 16 -11.02 31.34 6.90
CA VAL A 16 -10.15 31.52 8.06
C VAL A 16 -8.73 31.75 7.56
N SER A 17 -8.07 32.79 8.05
CA SER A 17 -6.64 33.02 7.78
C SER A 17 -5.80 31.89 8.36
N VAL A 18 -5.02 31.24 7.50
CA VAL A 18 -4.15 30.11 7.86
C VAL A 18 -2.66 30.43 7.72
N ALA A 19 -2.35 31.54 7.09
CA ALA A 19 -1.00 32.12 7.05
C ALA A 19 -1.00 33.60 6.70
N LYS A 20 -0.06 34.33 7.30
CA LYS A 20 0.40 35.64 6.87
C LYS A 20 1.85 35.50 6.45
N ILE A 21 2.13 35.75 5.19
CA ILE A 21 3.46 35.68 4.59
C ILE A 21 4.00 37.09 4.49
N THR A 22 5.08 37.40 5.19
CA THR A 22 5.62 38.75 5.33
C THR A 22 6.72 39.07 4.32
N ASP A 23 7.11 38.11 3.52
CA ASP A 23 8.06 38.28 2.43
C ASP A 23 7.32 38.07 1.09
N ASN A 24 7.21 39.14 0.28
CA ASN A 24 6.50 39.08 -0.98
C ASN A 24 7.22 38.28 -2.08
N SER A 25 8.46 37.88 -1.86
CA SER A 25 9.18 36.95 -2.74
C SER A 25 8.74 35.51 -2.54
N THR A 26 8.11 35.17 -1.39
CA THR A 26 7.57 33.86 -1.07
C THR A 26 6.21 33.69 -1.74
N THR A 27 6.16 32.86 -2.80
CA THR A 27 4.95 32.61 -3.61
C THR A 27 4.33 31.23 -3.37
N THR A 28 4.76 30.53 -2.31
CA THR A 28 4.28 29.20 -1.96
C THR A 28 3.84 29.10 -0.51
N PHE A 29 2.82 28.28 -0.25
CA PHE A 29 2.38 27.97 1.10
C PHE A 29 2.00 26.48 1.20
N ARG A 30 2.45 25.81 2.26
CA ARG A 30 2.11 24.43 2.54
C ARG A 30 1.31 24.32 3.84
N LYS A 31 0.05 23.90 3.75
CA LYS A 31 -0.78 23.56 4.92
C LYS A 31 -0.60 22.08 5.26
N ALA A 32 -0.09 21.78 6.43
CA ALA A 32 -0.02 20.44 7.00
C ALA A 32 -1.21 20.17 7.95
N GLY A 33 -1.34 18.91 8.41
CA GLY A 33 -2.37 18.50 9.36
C GLY A 33 -3.79 18.40 8.75
N LEU A 34 -3.89 18.28 7.43
CA LEU A 34 -5.15 18.09 6.74
C LEU A 34 -5.59 16.62 6.79
N ALA A 35 -6.90 16.38 6.87
CA ALA A 35 -7.47 15.04 6.78
C ALA A 35 -7.23 14.43 5.38
N PRO A 36 -6.99 13.12 5.28
CA PRO A 36 -6.81 12.45 4.00
C PRO A 36 -8.12 12.39 3.20
N SER A 37 -8.00 12.30 1.86
CA SER A 37 -9.11 12.22 0.90
C SER A 37 -10.19 13.29 1.05
N THR A 38 -9.83 14.43 1.60
CA THR A 38 -10.73 15.53 1.94
C THR A 38 -10.50 16.71 1.00
N VAL A 39 -11.59 17.32 0.54
CA VAL A 39 -11.55 18.51 -0.33
C VAL A 39 -11.33 19.76 0.52
N TYR A 40 -10.38 20.59 0.11
CA TYR A 40 -10.07 21.87 0.72
C TYR A 40 -10.10 22.97 -0.33
N LYS A 41 -10.46 24.18 0.12
CA LYS A 41 -10.54 25.38 -0.70
C LYS A 41 -9.64 26.45 -0.09
N PHE A 42 -8.89 27.12 -0.94
CA PHE A 42 -7.99 28.23 -0.55
C PHE A 42 -8.22 29.44 -1.43
N ARG A 43 -7.88 30.62 -0.89
CA ARG A 43 -7.73 31.88 -1.60
C ARG A 43 -6.61 32.69 -0.98
N VAL A 44 -6.04 33.59 -1.75
CA VAL A 44 -4.92 34.43 -1.34
C VAL A 44 -5.23 35.88 -1.68
N ARG A 45 -4.79 36.82 -0.86
CA ARG A 45 -4.74 38.25 -1.19
C ARG A 45 -3.40 38.85 -0.78
N ALA A 46 -2.98 39.86 -1.49
CA ALA A 46 -1.84 40.66 -1.12
C ALA A 46 -2.21 41.70 -0.04
N TYR A 47 -1.23 42.09 0.74
CA TYR A 47 -1.36 43.26 1.61
C TYR A 47 -0.17 44.21 1.47
N LYS A 48 -0.39 45.49 1.83
CA LYS A 48 0.62 46.56 1.89
C LYS A 48 0.50 47.24 3.25
N ILE A 49 1.64 47.52 3.89
CA ILE A 49 1.67 48.31 5.12
C ILE A 49 1.81 49.79 4.73
N ASP A 50 0.90 50.59 5.25
CA ASP A 50 0.92 52.05 5.12
C ASP A 50 0.89 52.70 6.54
N GLY A 51 2.07 53.05 7.04
CA GLY A 51 2.24 53.48 8.41
C GLY A 51 1.90 52.38 9.41
N LYS A 52 0.79 52.54 10.12
CA LYS A 52 0.26 51.53 11.06
C LYS A 52 -0.93 50.71 10.50
N ALA A 53 -1.37 50.99 9.26
CA ALA A 53 -2.49 50.37 8.63
C ALA A 53 -2.06 49.23 7.68
N GLU A 54 -2.84 48.22 7.57
CA GLU A 54 -2.70 47.19 6.54
C GLU A 54 -3.77 47.43 5.45
N LEU A 55 -3.31 47.66 4.22
CA LEU A 55 -4.16 47.80 3.04
C LEU A 55 -4.19 46.46 2.30
N TYR A 56 -5.37 45.98 1.95
CA TYR A 56 -5.56 44.66 1.36
C TYR A 56 -6.03 44.78 -0.10
N GLY A 57 -5.42 43.98 -0.96
CA GLY A 57 -5.92 43.75 -2.30
C GLY A 57 -7.13 42.83 -2.32
N ASN A 58 -7.75 42.69 -3.47
CA ASN A 58 -8.82 41.71 -3.69
C ASN A 58 -8.28 40.29 -3.53
N TYR A 59 -9.17 39.37 -3.15
CA TYR A 59 -8.83 37.95 -3.13
C TYR A 59 -8.63 37.40 -4.55
N SER A 60 -7.75 36.41 -4.66
CA SER A 60 -7.65 35.55 -5.84
C SER A 60 -8.94 34.79 -6.08
N SER A 61 -9.07 34.22 -7.26
CA SER A 61 -9.99 33.10 -7.50
C SER A 61 -9.74 31.98 -6.49
N MET A 62 -10.80 31.32 -6.06
CA MET A 62 -10.73 30.14 -5.17
C MET A 62 -10.07 28.97 -5.89
N VAL A 63 -9.11 28.33 -5.23
CA VAL A 63 -8.54 27.04 -5.67
C VAL A 63 -9.08 25.92 -4.80
N THR A 64 -9.38 24.79 -5.42
CA THR A 64 -9.95 23.60 -4.75
C THR A 64 -9.11 22.39 -5.08
N ALA A 65 -8.79 21.61 -4.07
CA ALA A 65 -8.04 20.35 -4.25
C ALA A 65 -8.43 19.34 -3.17
N ARG A 66 -8.32 18.06 -3.50
CA ARG A 66 -8.47 16.94 -2.58
C ARG A 66 -7.10 16.46 -2.13
N THR A 67 -6.95 16.17 -0.85
CA THR A 67 -5.75 15.48 -0.32
C THR A 67 -5.73 14.00 -0.74
N ASN A 68 -4.53 13.43 -0.84
CA ASN A 68 -4.37 12.01 -1.13
C ASN A 68 -4.94 11.13 -0.01
N PRO A 69 -5.29 9.85 -0.30
CA PRO A 69 -5.62 8.88 0.72
C PRO A 69 -4.47 8.65 1.71
N SER A 70 -4.80 8.25 2.93
CA SER A 70 -3.78 7.86 3.91
C SER A 70 -3.00 6.62 3.45
N VAL A 71 -1.81 6.44 4.03
CA VAL A 71 -0.97 5.26 3.80
C VAL A 71 -1.69 3.98 4.25
N ILE A 72 -1.45 2.88 3.55
CA ILE A 72 -1.93 1.56 3.96
C ILE A 72 -1.11 1.04 5.15
N THR A 73 -1.82 0.63 6.20
CA THR A 73 -1.25 0.00 7.40
C THR A 73 -1.58 -1.49 7.45
N GLY A 74 -0.91 -2.24 8.32
CA GLY A 74 -1.19 -3.66 8.56
C GLY A 74 -0.92 -4.57 7.36
N ALA A 75 -0.08 -4.14 6.40
CA ALA A 75 0.30 -5.00 5.28
C ALA A 75 1.19 -6.15 5.76
N VAL A 76 0.67 -7.38 5.66
CA VAL A 76 1.32 -8.60 6.16
C VAL A 76 1.09 -9.78 5.23
N LEU A 77 1.91 -10.82 5.40
CA LEU A 77 1.66 -12.10 4.76
C LEU A 77 0.40 -12.76 5.37
N GLY A 78 -0.63 -12.98 4.54
CA GLY A 78 -1.87 -13.65 4.94
C GLY A 78 -1.90 -15.16 4.68
N GLY A 79 -0.94 -15.69 3.91
CA GLY A 79 -0.84 -17.12 3.62
C GLY A 79 0.15 -17.42 2.50
N ARG A 80 0.60 -18.68 2.45
CA ARG A 80 1.55 -19.19 1.44
C ARG A 80 1.20 -20.59 0.96
N ALA A 81 1.49 -20.83 -0.31
CA ALA A 81 1.48 -22.14 -0.96
C ALA A 81 2.78 -22.33 -1.75
N ALA A 82 2.94 -23.46 -2.43
CA ALA A 82 4.09 -23.68 -3.29
C ALA A 82 4.09 -22.75 -4.53
N ASP A 83 2.92 -22.37 -4.98
CA ASP A 83 2.69 -21.59 -6.20
C ASP A 83 1.98 -20.25 -5.95
N ALA A 84 1.77 -19.87 -4.69
CA ALA A 84 1.02 -18.66 -4.38
C ALA A 84 1.39 -18.03 -3.02
N LEU A 85 1.21 -16.71 -2.96
CA LEU A 85 1.27 -15.92 -1.74
C LEU A 85 0.01 -15.06 -1.61
N ARG A 86 -0.45 -14.87 -0.37
CA ARG A 86 -1.54 -13.97 -0.03
C ARG A 86 -1.01 -12.82 0.81
N VAL A 87 -1.39 -11.59 0.47
CA VAL A 87 -1.09 -10.39 1.24
C VAL A 87 -2.40 -9.84 1.78
N ASN A 88 -2.42 -9.49 3.06
CA ASN A 88 -3.55 -8.82 3.73
C ASN A 88 -3.11 -7.44 4.21
N TRP A 89 -4.07 -6.53 4.39
CA TRP A 89 -3.84 -5.17 4.92
C TRP A 89 -5.06 -4.67 5.68
N SER A 90 -4.89 -3.58 6.45
CA SER A 90 -6.01 -2.94 7.14
C SER A 90 -6.85 -2.12 6.17
N LYS A 91 -8.17 -2.14 6.33
CA LYS A 91 -9.10 -1.32 5.54
C LYS A 91 -8.74 0.17 5.68
N ASN A 92 -8.66 0.86 4.55
CA ASN A 92 -8.47 2.30 4.49
C ASN A 92 -9.82 2.98 4.21
N THR A 93 -10.40 3.60 5.24
CA THR A 93 -11.72 4.25 5.13
C THR A 93 -11.72 5.50 4.26
N SER A 94 -10.54 6.06 3.95
CA SER A 94 -10.40 7.23 3.08
C SER A 94 -10.22 6.88 1.59
N ALA A 95 -10.23 5.59 1.23
CA ALA A 95 -9.97 5.11 -0.13
C ALA A 95 -11.23 4.61 -0.83
N ASP A 96 -11.21 4.59 -2.17
CA ASP A 96 -12.18 3.87 -2.99
C ASP A 96 -11.71 2.43 -3.28
N GLY A 97 -10.39 2.19 -3.20
CA GLY A 97 -9.81 0.88 -3.45
C GLY A 97 -8.29 0.88 -3.34
N TYR A 98 -7.66 -0.16 -3.91
CA TYR A 98 -6.24 -0.43 -3.72
C TYR A 98 -5.52 -0.78 -5.01
N ILE A 99 -4.24 -0.45 -5.06
CA ILE A 99 -3.30 -0.94 -6.06
C ILE A 99 -2.31 -1.86 -5.34
N VAL A 100 -2.18 -3.09 -5.83
CA VAL A 100 -1.18 -4.06 -5.36
C VAL A 100 -0.08 -4.16 -6.41
N GLU A 101 1.16 -4.03 -5.95
CA GLU A 101 2.34 -4.20 -6.79
C GLU A 101 3.23 -5.32 -6.25
N MET A 102 3.88 -6.02 -7.18
CA MET A 102 4.90 -7.03 -6.92
C MET A 102 6.22 -6.61 -7.56
N TYR A 103 7.33 -6.84 -6.86
CA TYR A 103 8.66 -6.58 -7.39
C TYR A 103 9.05 -7.68 -8.37
N GLN A 104 9.31 -7.31 -9.63
CA GLN A 104 9.68 -8.20 -10.72
C GLN A 104 10.84 -7.62 -11.50
N GLY A 105 11.89 -8.43 -11.69
CA GLY A 105 13.13 -7.91 -12.24
C GLY A 105 13.65 -6.80 -11.31
N GLU A 106 13.83 -5.61 -11.79
CA GLU A 106 14.29 -4.45 -11.01
C GLU A 106 13.18 -3.42 -10.75
N ASN A 107 11.91 -3.78 -11.05
CA ASN A 107 10.80 -2.84 -11.05
C ASN A 107 9.61 -3.32 -10.20
N TRP A 108 8.85 -2.35 -9.68
CA TRP A 108 7.54 -2.60 -9.11
C TRP A 108 6.48 -2.63 -10.21
N VAL A 109 5.81 -3.76 -10.37
CA VAL A 109 4.79 -3.98 -11.39
C VAL A 109 3.43 -4.12 -10.73
N ARG A 110 2.42 -3.41 -11.24
CA ARG A 110 1.05 -3.54 -10.77
C ARG A 110 0.49 -4.91 -11.13
N VAL A 111 0.11 -5.69 -10.10
CA VAL A 111 -0.48 -7.03 -10.25
C VAL A 111 -1.97 -7.06 -9.96
N ALA A 112 -2.52 -6.03 -9.32
CA ALA A 112 -3.96 -5.86 -9.12
C ALA A 112 -4.37 -4.40 -8.96
N LYS A 113 -5.59 -4.07 -9.44
CA LYS A 113 -6.40 -2.93 -9.04
C LYS A 113 -7.69 -3.46 -8.42
N ILE A 114 -7.93 -3.13 -7.17
CA ILE A 114 -9.09 -3.56 -6.39
C ILE A 114 -10.00 -2.35 -6.22
N THR A 115 -11.22 -2.43 -6.72
CA THR A 115 -12.15 -1.29 -6.77
C THR A 115 -13.12 -1.24 -5.59
N ASP A 116 -13.16 -2.29 -4.80
CA ASP A 116 -13.92 -2.36 -3.55
C ASP A 116 -12.97 -2.23 -2.35
N ASN A 117 -13.10 -1.16 -1.58
CA ASN A 117 -12.25 -0.90 -0.42
C ASN A 117 -12.55 -1.82 0.78
N SER A 118 -13.58 -2.63 0.73
CA SER A 118 -13.84 -3.69 1.71
C SER A 118 -12.95 -4.92 1.49
N THR A 119 -12.44 -5.10 0.27
CA THR A 119 -11.51 -6.18 -0.09
C THR A 119 -10.10 -5.81 0.38
N THR A 120 -9.65 -6.43 1.47
CA THR A 120 -8.37 -6.16 2.14
C THR A 120 -7.37 -7.32 2.02
N THR A 121 -7.52 -8.13 1.00
CA THR A 121 -6.68 -9.29 0.71
C THR A 121 -6.44 -9.45 -0.79
N PHE A 122 -5.26 -9.94 -1.14
CA PHE A 122 -4.92 -10.31 -2.52
C PHE A 122 -4.09 -11.59 -2.54
N ARG A 123 -4.46 -12.54 -3.39
CA ARG A 123 -3.71 -13.77 -3.64
C ARG A 123 -3.07 -13.72 -5.03
N LYS A 124 -1.73 -13.76 -5.07
CA LYS A 124 -0.98 -13.95 -6.32
C LYS A 124 -0.68 -15.44 -6.49
N ALA A 125 -1.21 -16.04 -7.55
CA ALA A 125 -0.90 -17.41 -7.98
C ALA A 125 0.08 -17.40 -9.16
N GLY A 126 0.54 -18.59 -9.55
CA GLY A 126 1.50 -18.79 -10.65
C GLY A 126 2.91 -18.34 -10.27
N LEU A 127 3.30 -18.51 -9.00
CA LEU A 127 4.63 -18.23 -8.47
C LEU A 127 5.47 -19.50 -8.45
N ASP A 128 6.78 -19.34 -8.57
CA ASP A 128 7.74 -20.44 -8.43
C ASP A 128 7.86 -20.87 -6.97
N ALA A 129 8.05 -22.19 -6.77
CA ALA A 129 8.23 -22.77 -5.44
C ALA A 129 9.56 -22.33 -4.81
N SER A 130 9.59 -22.23 -3.48
CA SER A 130 10.76 -21.82 -2.68
C SER A 130 11.40 -20.49 -3.12
N THR A 131 10.64 -19.61 -3.74
CA THR A 131 11.12 -18.34 -4.29
C THR A 131 10.63 -17.16 -3.46
N VAL A 132 11.49 -16.16 -3.26
CA VAL A 132 11.16 -14.94 -2.49
C VAL A 132 10.52 -13.91 -3.40
N TYR A 133 9.39 -13.36 -2.94
CA TYR A 133 8.66 -12.30 -3.60
C TYR A 133 8.45 -11.13 -2.64
N LYS A 134 8.33 -9.92 -3.21
CA LYS A 134 8.04 -8.70 -2.46
C LYS A 134 6.76 -8.05 -3.01
N PHE A 135 5.91 -7.61 -2.10
CA PHE A 135 4.66 -6.92 -2.42
C PHE A 135 4.57 -5.60 -1.65
N ARG A 136 3.84 -4.65 -2.22
CA ARG A 136 3.41 -3.42 -1.56
C ARG A 136 2.02 -3.03 -2.02
N VAL A 137 1.31 -2.30 -1.18
CA VAL A 137 -0.07 -1.87 -1.44
C VAL A 137 -0.19 -0.38 -1.21
N ARG A 138 -0.94 0.32 -2.05
CA ARG A 138 -1.36 1.70 -1.80
C ARG A 138 -2.85 1.87 -2.03
N ALA A 139 -3.44 2.81 -1.31
CA ALA A 139 -4.80 3.25 -1.52
C ALA A 139 -4.91 4.18 -2.72
N TYR A 140 -6.08 4.23 -3.35
CA TYR A 140 -6.45 5.30 -4.26
C TYR A 140 -7.83 5.88 -3.94
N LYS A 141 -8.04 7.15 -4.29
CA LYS A 141 -9.31 7.87 -4.22
C LYS A 141 -9.55 8.56 -5.56
N MET A 142 -10.74 8.43 -6.10
CA MET A 142 -11.13 9.16 -7.31
C MET A 142 -11.50 10.61 -6.96
N ASP A 143 -11.00 11.54 -7.76
CA ASP A 143 -11.37 12.94 -7.75
C ASP A 143 -11.83 13.29 -9.17
N GLY A 144 -13.14 13.20 -9.40
CA GLY A 144 -13.70 13.14 -10.74
C GLY A 144 -13.17 11.92 -11.50
N THR A 145 -12.52 12.16 -12.64
CA THR A 145 -11.90 11.11 -13.48
C THR A 145 -10.44 10.79 -13.11
N THR A 146 -9.84 11.58 -12.22
CA THR A 146 -8.43 11.44 -11.82
C THR A 146 -8.31 10.59 -10.57
N ALA A 147 -7.39 9.62 -10.57
CA ALA A 147 -7.07 8.84 -9.38
C ALA A 147 -5.96 9.51 -8.58
N LEU A 148 -6.23 9.82 -7.32
CA LEU A 148 -5.26 10.27 -6.33
C LEU A 148 -4.74 9.05 -5.56
N TYR A 149 -3.43 8.96 -5.36
CA TYR A 149 -2.80 7.80 -4.72
C TYR A 149 -2.17 8.18 -3.39
N GLY A 150 -2.40 7.36 -2.38
CA GLY A 150 -1.66 7.41 -1.12
C GLY A 150 -0.25 6.83 -1.26
N ASN A 151 0.55 7.01 -0.21
CA ASN A 151 1.85 6.36 -0.12
C ASN A 151 1.70 4.83 -0.04
N TYR A 152 2.75 4.12 -0.47
CA TYR A 152 2.78 2.67 -0.35
C TYR A 152 2.90 2.22 1.11
N SER A 153 2.36 1.04 1.41
CA SER A 153 2.62 0.31 2.64
C SER A 153 4.10 -0.03 2.80
N ALA A 154 4.48 -0.51 3.98
CA ALA A 154 5.70 -1.30 4.15
C ALA A 154 5.69 -2.48 3.16
N THR A 155 6.88 -2.87 2.69
CA THR A 155 7.06 -4.01 1.79
C THR A 155 6.84 -5.32 2.54
N VAL A 156 5.94 -6.16 2.03
CA VAL A 156 5.76 -7.55 2.49
C VAL A 156 6.69 -8.44 1.69
N THR A 157 7.67 -9.05 2.37
CA THR A 157 8.61 -10.01 1.76
C THR A 157 8.27 -11.41 2.26
N ALA A 158 8.07 -12.36 1.34
CA ALA A 158 7.74 -13.72 1.69
C ALA A 158 8.30 -14.72 0.66
N ARG A 159 8.57 -15.95 1.13
CA ARG A 159 8.98 -17.07 0.30
C ARG A 159 7.79 -18.03 0.14
N THR A 160 7.56 -18.53 -1.07
CA THR A 160 6.62 -19.64 -1.33
C THR A 160 7.12 -20.94 -0.68
N ASN A 161 6.20 -21.86 -0.41
CA ASN A 161 6.55 -23.19 0.10
C ASN A 161 7.33 -23.99 -0.96
N PRO A 162 8.06 -25.05 -0.57
CA PRO A 162 8.57 -26.04 -1.51
C PRO A 162 7.43 -26.69 -2.30
N SER A 163 7.73 -27.15 -3.51
CA SER A 163 6.76 -27.88 -4.33
C SER A 163 6.39 -29.23 -3.71
N ILE A 164 5.24 -29.75 -4.12
CA ILE A 164 4.75 -31.06 -3.66
C ILE A 164 5.73 -32.16 -4.06
N MET A 165 5.92 -33.13 -3.18
CA MET A 165 6.74 -34.30 -3.46
C MET A 165 6.14 -35.16 -4.57
N LYS A 166 7.00 -35.65 -5.45
CA LYS A 166 6.62 -36.51 -6.58
C LYS A 166 7.35 -37.86 -6.51
N GLY A 167 6.81 -38.86 -7.21
CA GLY A 167 7.44 -40.17 -7.36
C GLY A 167 7.60 -40.96 -6.05
N VAL A 168 6.74 -40.68 -5.04
CA VAL A 168 6.75 -41.43 -3.79
C VAL A 168 6.24 -42.85 -4.03
N LYS A 169 7.06 -43.86 -3.73
CA LYS A 169 6.73 -45.27 -3.94
C LYS A 169 7.52 -46.17 -3.00
N ILE A 170 7.03 -47.38 -2.77
CA ILE A 170 7.81 -48.41 -2.10
C ILE A 170 8.94 -48.86 -3.01
N GLY A 171 10.15 -48.72 -2.55
CA GLY A 171 11.39 -49.08 -3.29
C GLY A 171 11.96 -50.44 -2.92
N GLY A 172 11.44 -51.06 -1.84
CA GLY A 172 11.88 -52.40 -1.38
C GLY A 172 11.10 -52.84 -0.16
N LYS A 173 11.02 -54.15 0.05
CA LYS A 173 10.35 -54.82 1.18
C LYS A 173 11.28 -55.87 1.79
N ALA A 174 11.33 -55.93 3.10
CA ALA A 174 11.96 -57.00 3.87
C ALA A 174 10.97 -57.51 4.93
N LYS A 175 11.35 -58.52 5.68
CA LYS A 175 10.52 -59.09 6.74
C LYS A 175 10.08 -58.04 7.79
N ASP A 176 10.96 -57.12 8.11
CA ASP A 176 10.81 -56.11 9.15
C ASP A 176 11.08 -54.68 8.71
N ALA A 177 11.24 -54.46 7.39
CA ALA A 177 11.60 -53.17 6.83
C ALA A 177 10.88 -52.88 5.49
N LEU A 178 10.59 -51.61 5.28
CA LEU A 178 10.13 -51.03 4.01
C LEU A 178 11.07 -49.90 3.60
N ARG A 179 11.38 -49.82 2.32
CA ARG A 179 12.07 -48.70 1.70
C ARG A 179 11.07 -47.82 0.96
N VAL A 180 11.11 -46.51 1.23
CA VAL A 180 10.35 -45.50 0.50
C VAL A 180 11.30 -44.70 -0.37
N ASN A 181 11.01 -44.61 -1.65
CA ASN A 181 11.75 -43.80 -2.61
C ASN A 181 10.88 -42.63 -3.07
N TRP A 182 11.52 -41.55 -3.46
CA TRP A 182 10.86 -40.37 -4.05
C TRP A 182 11.77 -39.68 -5.06
N THR A 183 11.19 -38.82 -5.91
CA THR A 183 11.95 -37.96 -6.83
C THR A 183 12.54 -36.78 -6.03
N LYS A 184 13.82 -36.45 -6.27
CA LYS A 184 14.47 -35.29 -5.68
C LYS A 184 13.64 -34.03 -5.95
N ASN A 185 13.34 -33.27 -4.91
CA ASN A 185 12.65 -31.99 -5.01
C ASN A 185 13.69 -30.87 -4.98
N ALA A 186 13.92 -30.22 -6.13
CA ALA A 186 14.92 -29.15 -6.25
C ALA A 186 14.57 -27.89 -5.44
N SER A 187 13.30 -27.73 -5.07
CA SER A 187 12.84 -26.59 -4.25
C SER A 187 12.96 -26.83 -2.73
N ALA A 188 13.39 -28.02 -2.30
CA ALA A 188 13.49 -28.40 -0.88
C ALA A 188 14.96 -28.48 -0.42
N GLN A 189 15.21 -28.12 0.84
CA GLN A 189 16.51 -28.29 1.49
C GLN A 189 16.63 -29.65 2.20
N GLY A 190 15.51 -30.31 2.47
CA GLY A 190 15.45 -31.59 3.13
C GLY A 190 14.05 -32.18 3.10
N TYR A 191 13.90 -33.37 3.70
CA TYR A 191 12.66 -34.14 3.68
C TYR A 191 12.24 -34.53 5.09
N ILE A 192 10.95 -34.51 5.34
CA ILE A 192 10.34 -35.12 6.52
C ILE A 192 9.62 -36.38 6.04
N VAL A 193 9.93 -37.51 6.63
CA VAL A 193 9.27 -38.81 6.36
C VAL A 193 8.43 -39.15 7.57
N GLU A 194 7.16 -39.42 7.34
CA GLU A 194 6.21 -39.83 8.37
C GLU A 194 5.56 -41.16 8.00
N MET A 195 5.32 -41.99 8.99
CA MET A 195 4.64 -43.27 8.86
C MET A 195 3.28 -43.22 9.55
N TYR A 196 2.25 -43.71 8.89
CA TYR A 196 0.94 -43.85 9.51
C TYR A 196 0.89 -45.12 10.36
N LYS A 197 0.72 -44.99 11.68
CA LYS A 197 0.65 -46.11 12.63
C LYS A 197 -0.33 -45.78 13.74
N GLY A 198 -1.20 -46.73 14.06
CA GLY A 198 -2.17 -46.58 15.15
C GLY A 198 -3.11 -45.37 15.02
N GLY A 199 -3.60 -45.09 13.83
CA GLY A 199 -4.54 -43.99 13.58
C GLY A 199 -3.90 -42.59 13.47
N LYS A 200 -2.56 -42.45 13.51
CA LYS A 200 -1.83 -41.15 13.45
C LYS A 200 -0.54 -41.23 12.65
N TRP A 201 -0.10 -40.07 12.16
CA TRP A 201 1.22 -39.90 11.54
C TRP A 201 2.29 -39.73 12.61
N VAL A 202 3.39 -40.47 12.47
CA VAL A 202 4.57 -40.43 13.33
C VAL A 202 5.85 -40.31 12.53
N ARG A 203 6.82 -39.56 13.06
CA ARG A 203 8.17 -39.39 12.48
C ARG A 203 9.10 -40.52 12.93
#